data_b096c77387ce2da36927cc96bfff1b3d
#
_entry.id   b096c77387ce2da36927cc96bfff1b3d
#
_cell.length_a   1.000
_cell.length_b   1.000
_cell.length_c   1.000
_cell.angle_alpha   90.00
_cell.angle_beta   90.00
_cell.angle_gamma   90.00
#
_symmetry.space_group_name_H-M   'P 1'
#
loop_
_entity.id
_entity.type
_entity.pdbx_description
1 polymer ?
#
loop_
_entity_poly.entity_id
_entity_poly.type
_entity_poly.pdbx_seq_one_letter_code
_entity_poly.pdbx_strand_id
1 'polypeptide(L)'
;MFVRLTLADVKEGEMNNALEYVENTVIPSYDGVPGLLGVAACAANDGRFMAWSTWANEEAKDASIEKFNQALAGAGEMLAGQPVVTEGTMVAGQQYVAVSKDGEEGFFARFVLGGGTQEGKTYDDVADFMTNTVYPAYENVEGIYGTGACKVAEDKGFSFNFWTNHDAAHAASDLSLIHI
;
A
#
# COMPACT_ATOMS: atom_id res chain seq x y z
N MET A 1 -9.94 1.71 -9.17
CA MET A 1 -9.60 1.77 -7.73
C MET A 1 -8.60 2.88 -7.48
N PHE A 2 -8.61 3.47 -6.30
CA PHE A 2 -7.69 4.54 -5.92
C PHE A 2 -6.97 4.12 -4.63
N VAL A 3 -5.67 4.38 -4.52
CA VAL A 3 -4.86 3.98 -3.39
C VAL A 3 -4.19 5.21 -2.78
N ARG A 4 -4.28 5.34 -1.46
CA ARG A 4 -3.53 6.30 -0.67
C ARG A 4 -2.51 5.55 0.16
N LEU A 5 -1.24 5.91 0.03
CA LEU A 5 -0.13 5.45 0.85
C LEU A 5 0.34 6.59 1.74
N THR A 6 0.51 6.32 3.01
CA THR A 6 1.02 7.27 4.00
C THR A 6 2.29 6.70 4.63
N LEU A 7 3.35 7.48 4.63
CA LEU A 7 4.60 7.19 5.34
C LEU A 7 4.83 8.27 6.39
N ALA A 8 5.22 7.87 7.58
CA ALA A 8 5.47 8.80 8.68
C ALA A 8 6.69 8.37 9.51
N ASP A 9 7.51 9.32 9.88
CA ASP A 9 8.50 9.12 10.91
C ASP A 9 7.82 9.15 12.28
N VAL A 10 8.13 8.15 13.10
CA VAL A 10 7.56 7.98 14.44
C VAL A 10 8.62 8.32 15.47
N LYS A 11 8.24 8.96 16.57
CA LYS A 11 9.13 9.23 17.68
C LYS A 11 9.68 7.93 18.25
N GLU A 12 10.90 7.98 18.77
CA GLU A 12 11.56 6.83 19.38
C GLU A 12 10.68 6.19 20.46
N GLY A 13 10.46 4.88 20.35
CA GLY A 13 9.61 4.10 21.26
C GLY A 13 8.11 4.15 20.98
N GLU A 14 7.62 5.01 20.08
CA GLU A 14 6.18 5.20 19.85
C GLU A 14 5.59 4.29 18.76
N MET A 15 6.38 3.46 18.07
CA MET A 15 5.89 2.64 16.96
C MET A 15 4.73 1.71 17.36
N ASN A 16 4.85 1.02 18.49
CA ASN A 16 3.79 0.12 18.94
C ASN A 16 2.53 0.90 19.31
N ASN A 17 2.67 2.04 19.98
CA ASN A 17 1.55 2.92 20.31
C ASN A 17 0.84 3.43 19.04
N ALA A 18 1.60 3.77 18.00
CA ALA A 18 1.06 4.21 16.71
C ALA A 18 0.29 3.10 16.01
N LEU A 19 0.81 1.87 16.01
CA LEU A 19 0.12 0.71 15.43
C LEU A 19 -1.15 0.37 16.21
N GLU A 20 -1.09 0.31 17.54
CA GLU A 20 -2.26 0.09 18.40
C GLU A 20 -3.32 1.19 18.22
N TYR A 21 -2.92 2.43 18.08
CA TYR A 21 -3.84 3.54 17.82
C TYR A 21 -4.56 3.36 16.49
N VAL A 22 -3.85 2.97 15.45
CA VAL A 22 -4.45 2.71 14.14
C VAL A 22 -5.41 1.53 14.20
N GLU A 23 -5.02 0.43 14.83
CA GLU A 23 -5.85 -0.77 14.97
C GLU A 23 -7.12 -0.50 15.77
N ASN A 24 -7.00 0.18 16.91
CA ASN A 24 -8.10 0.35 17.85
C ASN A 24 -8.94 1.61 17.62
N THR A 25 -8.47 2.59 16.85
CA THR A 25 -9.14 3.87 16.64
C THR A 25 -9.35 4.19 15.17
N VAL A 26 -8.30 4.14 14.35
CA VAL A 26 -8.38 4.58 12.95
C VAL A 26 -9.15 3.57 12.12
N ILE A 27 -8.77 2.30 12.14
CA ILE A 27 -9.43 1.24 11.35
C ILE A 27 -10.93 1.13 11.70
N PRO A 28 -11.34 1.05 12.96
CA PRO A 28 -12.77 1.02 13.30
C PRO A 28 -13.54 2.26 12.87
N SER A 29 -12.88 3.43 12.83
CA SER A 29 -13.54 4.65 12.36
C SER A 29 -13.98 4.58 10.90
N TYR A 30 -13.40 3.68 10.11
CA TYR A 30 -13.73 3.47 8.72
C TYR A 30 -14.87 2.50 8.47
N ASP A 31 -15.41 1.84 9.50
CA ASP A 31 -16.54 0.92 9.35
C ASP A 31 -17.72 1.62 8.67
N GLY A 32 -18.24 0.97 7.63
CA GLY A 32 -19.36 1.47 6.85
C GLY A 32 -19.08 2.71 5.99
N VAL A 33 -17.82 3.14 5.82
CA VAL A 33 -17.48 4.25 4.92
C VAL A 33 -17.70 3.82 3.47
N PRO A 34 -18.58 4.50 2.71
CA PRO A 34 -18.86 4.12 1.34
C PRO A 34 -17.61 4.18 0.46
N GLY A 35 -17.42 3.12 -0.33
CA GLY A 35 -16.32 3.06 -1.29
C GLY A 35 -14.95 2.72 -0.72
N LEU A 36 -14.79 2.57 0.60
CA LEU A 36 -13.57 1.98 1.17
C LEU A 36 -13.55 0.48 0.87
N LEU A 37 -12.45 -0.01 0.30
CA LEU A 37 -12.23 -1.42 -0.03
C LEU A 37 -11.29 -2.11 0.94
N GLY A 38 -10.40 -1.36 1.57
CA GLY A 38 -9.48 -1.88 2.57
C GLY A 38 -8.58 -0.81 3.15
N VAL A 39 -8.12 -1.06 4.38
CA VAL A 39 -7.15 -0.23 5.10
C VAL A 39 -6.23 -1.14 5.91
N ALA A 40 -4.95 -0.81 5.96
CA ALA A 40 -4.00 -1.50 6.80
C ALA A 40 -2.81 -0.60 7.15
N ALA A 41 -2.05 -1.03 8.16
CA ALA A 41 -0.82 -0.35 8.58
C ALA A 41 0.22 -1.36 9.04
N CYS A 42 1.48 -0.97 8.97
CA CYS A 42 2.60 -1.75 9.49
C CYS A 42 3.79 -0.85 9.85
N ALA A 43 4.75 -1.43 10.58
CA ALA A 43 6.09 -0.87 10.70
C ALA A 43 6.90 -1.26 9.45
N ALA A 44 7.50 -0.30 8.78
CA ALA A 44 8.40 -0.55 7.67
C ALA A 44 9.80 -0.93 8.19
N ASN A 45 10.57 -1.68 7.36
CA ASN A 45 11.91 -2.14 7.74
C ASN A 45 12.92 -1.00 7.98
N ASP A 46 12.65 0.18 7.45
CA ASP A 46 13.46 1.38 7.68
C ASP A 46 13.07 2.16 8.96
N GLY A 47 12.17 1.61 9.76
CA GLY A 47 11.73 2.19 11.03
C GLY A 47 10.61 3.20 10.90
N ARG A 48 10.09 3.45 9.69
CA ARG A 48 8.93 4.33 9.50
C ARG A 48 7.62 3.57 9.74
N PHE A 49 6.60 4.31 10.12
CA PHE A 49 5.21 3.86 10.06
C PHE A 49 4.72 3.95 8.61
N MET A 50 4.03 2.92 8.16
CA MET A 50 3.40 2.87 6.85
C MET A 50 1.92 2.47 6.98
N ALA A 51 1.04 3.22 6.34
CA ALA A 51 -0.36 2.87 6.23
C ALA A 51 -0.85 3.06 4.80
N TRP A 52 -1.82 2.26 4.38
CA TRP A 52 -2.48 2.46 3.09
C TRP A 52 -3.98 2.21 3.21
N SER A 53 -4.70 2.85 2.29
CA SER A 53 -6.12 2.62 2.09
C SER A 53 -6.43 2.49 0.60
N THR A 54 -7.37 1.61 0.28
CA THR A 54 -7.82 1.34 -1.09
C THR A 54 -9.29 1.71 -1.20
N TRP A 55 -9.64 2.40 -2.26
CA TRP A 55 -10.95 3.00 -2.49
C TRP A 55 -11.52 2.60 -3.85
N ALA A 56 -12.82 2.56 -3.98
CA ALA A 56 -13.51 2.31 -5.25
C ALA A 56 -13.10 3.31 -6.33
N ASN A 57 -12.95 4.58 -5.94
CA ASN A 57 -12.50 5.69 -6.80
C ASN A 57 -11.96 6.84 -5.93
N GLU A 58 -11.45 7.89 -6.57
CA GLU A 58 -10.93 9.10 -5.93
C GLU A 58 -12.03 9.88 -5.19
N GLU A 59 -13.22 9.97 -5.76
CA GLU A 59 -14.35 10.69 -5.17
C GLU A 59 -14.75 10.08 -3.81
N ALA A 60 -14.78 8.76 -3.69
CA ALA A 60 -15.05 8.07 -2.42
C ALA A 60 -13.97 8.38 -1.37
N LYS A 61 -12.69 8.45 -1.78
CA LYS A 61 -11.58 8.84 -0.92
C LYS A 61 -11.74 10.30 -0.47
N ASP A 62 -12.04 11.23 -1.38
CA ASP A 62 -12.20 12.64 -1.06
C ASP A 62 -13.37 12.90 -0.11
N ALA A 63 -14.49 12.20 -0.28
CA ALA A 63 -15.63 12.28 0.61
C ALA A 63 -15.31 11.82 2.05
N SER A 64 -14.26 11.04 2.26
CA SER A 64 -13.84 10.53 3.56
C SER A 64 -12.75 11.35 4.24
N ILE A 65 -12.18 12.37 3.58
CA ILE A 65 -10.94 13.03 4.02
C ILE A 65 -11.08 13.71 5.38
N GLU A 66 -12.24 14.27 5.67
CA GLU A 66 -12.50 14.93 6.95
C GLU A 66 -12.52 13.91 8.10
N LYS A 67 -13.17 12.76 7.88
CA LYS A 67 -13.21 11.65 8.84
C LYS A 67 -11.80 11.08 9.07
N PHE A 68 -11.02 10.94 8.02
CA PHE A 68 -9.62 10.51 8.11
C PHE A 68 -8.78 11.48 8.94
N ASN A 69 -8.89 12.79 8.69
CA ASN A 69 -8.15 13.80 9.44
C ASN A 69 -8.54 13.82 10.92
N GLN A 70 -9.82 13.63 11.24
CA GLN A 70 -10.28 13.52 12.63
C GLN A 70 -9.70 12.27 13.31
N ALA A 71 -9.73 11.12 12.63
CA ALA A 71 -9.18 9.88 13.17
C ALA A 71 -7.66 9.96 13.38
N LEU A 72 -6.93 10.67 12.51
CA LEU A 72 -5.49 10.85 12.62
C LEU A 72 -5.06 11.93 13.62
N ALA A 73 -5.97 12.80 14.07
CA ALA A 73 -5.60 13.90 14.95
C ALA A 73 -4.89 13.42 16.23
N GLY A 74 -5.30 12.27 16.79
CA GLY A 74 -4.66 11.65 17.96
C GLY A 74 -3.30 11.01 17.66
N ALA A 75 -2.99 10.68 16.41
CA ALA A 75 -1.70 10.12 16.03
C ALA A 75 -0.58 11.17 16.02
N GLY A 76 -0.91 12.47 15.92
CA GLY A 76 0.06 13.54 15.78
C GLY A 76 1.08 13.61 16.91
N GLU A 77 0.72 13.23 18.13
CA GLU A 77 1.64 13.22 19.28
C GLU A 77 2.71 12.14 19.18
N MET A 78 2.45 11.07 18.43
CA MET A 78 3.38 9.94 18.22
C MET A 78 4.32 10.17 17.03
N LEU A 79 3.99 11.09 16.14
CA LEU A 79 4.76 11.34 14.92
C LEU A 79 5.93 12.31 15.21
N ALA A 80 7.07 12.08 14.53
CA ALA A 80 8.24 12.94 14.59
C ALA A 80 8.19 14.09 13.57
N GLY A 81 7.25 14.04 12.63
CA GLY A 81 7.10 15.05 11.58
C GLY A 81 5.77 14.91 10.83
N GLN A 82 5.64 15.66 9.75
CA GLN A 82 4.46 15.56 8.89
C GLN A 82 4.51 14.28 8.06
N PRO A 83 3.43 13.52 7.98
CA PRO A 83 3.35 12.35 7.10
C PRO A 83 3.54 12.73 5.64
N VAL A 84 4.20 11.86 4.89
CA VAL A 84 4.27 11.92 3.42
C VAL A 84 3.15 11.07 2.86
N VAL A 85 2.26 11.70 2.10
CA VAL A 85 1.14 11.02 1.45
C VAL A 85 1.38 10.93 -0.05
N THR A 86 1.22 9.73 -0.59
CA THR A 86 1.27 9.46 -2.03
C THR A 86 -0.05 8.83 -2.43
N GLU A 87 -0.68 9.39 -3.44
CA GLU A 87 -1.99 8.95 -3.94
C GLU A 87 -1.89 8.59 -5.41
N GLY A 88 -2.63 7.55 -5.83
CA GLY A 88 -2.61 7.14 -7.22
C GLY A 88 -3.80 6.28 -7.62
N THR A 89 -4.13 6.35 -8.90
CA THR A 89 -5.12 5.47 -9.51
C THR A 89 -4.48 4.12 -9.83
N MET A 90 -5.08 3.03 -9.37
CA MET A 90 -4.63 1.70 -9.74
C MET A 90 -4.87 1.47 -11.23
N VAL A 91 -3.80 1.25 -11.96
CA VAL A 91 -3.81 1.01 -13.43
C VAL A 91 -3.64 -0.46 -13.79
N ALA A 92 -3.03 -1.24 -12.89
CA ALA A 92 -2.92 -2.69 -13.04
C ALA A 92 -2.99 -3.36 -11.65
N GLY A 93 -3.54 -4.56 -11.58
CA GLY A 93 -3.58 -5.33 -10.33
C GLY A 93 -4.04 -6.76 -10.57
N GLN A 94 -3.47 -7.68 -9.80
CA GLN A 94 -3.80 -9.09 -9.81
C GLN A 94 -3.89 -9.61 -8.37
N GLN A 95 -4.96 -10.30 -8.07
CA GLN A 95 -5.12 -11.06 -6.82
C GLN A 95 -4.96 -12.55 -7.14
N TYR A 96 -4.12 -13.25 -6.38
CA TYR A 96 -3.83 -14.67 -6.56
C TYR A 96 -4.57 -15.53 -5.54
N VAL A 97 -4.61 -15.06 -4.29
CA VAL A 97 -5.29 -15.73 -3.18
C VAL A 97 -6.09 -14.69 -2.40
N ALA A 98 -7.27 -15.06 -1.92
CA ALA A 98 -8.03 -14.20 -1.03
C ALA A 98 -7.34 -14.08 0.32
N VAL A 99 -7.10 -12.85 0.77
CA VAL A 99 -6.62 -12.60 2.12
C VAL A 99 -7.78 -12.87 3.09
N SER A 100 -7.57 -13.77 4.05
CA SER A 100 -8.58 -14.02 5.09
C SER A 100 -8.74 -12.78 5.97
N LYS A 101 -9.99 -12.40 6.24
CA LYS A 101 -10.27 -11.33 7.20
C LYS A 101 -9.95 -11.73 8.64
N ASP A 102 -9.94 -13.04 8.90
CA ASP A 102 -9.69 -13.62 10.21
C ASP A 102 -8.20 -13.99 10.41
N GLY A 103 -7.32 -13.43 9.56
CA GLY A 103 -5.89 -13.74 9.54
C GLY A 103 -5.23 -13.41 10.87
N GLU A 104 -5.09 -14.43 11.73
CA GLU A 104 -4.20 -14.39 12.90
C GLU A 104 -2.73 -14.28 12.49
N GLU A 105 -2.42 -14.54 11.22
CA GLU A 105 -1.11 -14.39 10.62
C GLU A 105 -1.06 -13.08 9.84
N GLY A 106 -0.23 -12.15 10.31
CA GLY A 106 0.06 -10.92 9.59
C GLY A 106 0.55 -11.20 8.17
N PHE A 107 0.58 -10.20 7.33
CA PHE A 107 1.15 -10.31 5.99
C PHE A 107 2.34 -9.35 5.84
N PHE A 108 3.21 -9.66 4.89
CA PHE A 108 4.31 -8.79 4.51
C PHE A 108 3.90 -7.96 3.28
N ALA A 109 4.08 -6.65 3.36
CA ALA A 109 3.81 -5.72 2.27
C ALA A 109 5.12 -5.11 1.76
N ARG A 110 5.32 -5.13 0.45
CA ARG A 110 6.41 -4.43 -0.21
C ARG A 110 5.83 -3.34 -1.11
N PHE A 111 6.26 -2.10 -0.87
CA PHE A 111 5.95 -0.98 -1.74
C PHE A 111 7.22 -0.52 -2.44
N VAL A 112 7.13 -0.28 -3.73
CA VAL A 112 8.20 0.30 -4.54
C VAL A 112 7.72 1.67 -5.00
N LEU A 113 8.27 2.70 -4.38
CA LEU A 113 7.99 4.10 -4.74
C LEU A 113 8.92 4.45 -5.89
N GLY A 114 8.37 4.50 -7.10
CA GLY A 114 9.12 4.76 -8.31
C GLY A 114 9.47 6.24 -8.47
N GLY A 115 10.71 6.47 -8.87
CA GLY A 115 11.09 7.70 -9.56
C GLY A 115 10.57 7.75 -10.95
N GLY A 116 10.32 8.36 -11.81
CA GLY A 116 9.82 8.39 -13.18
C GLY A 116 10.08 7.13 -14.01
N THR A 117 9.37 7.06 -15.10
CA THR A 117 9.55 6.02 -16.12
C THR A 117 10.83 6.30 -16.95
N GLN A 118 11.23 5.33 -17.76
CA GLN A 118 12.28 5.55 -18.75
C GLN A 118 11.86 6.64 -19.76
N GLU A 119 12.85 7.31 -20.36
CA GLU A 119 12.61 8.32 -21.39
C GLU A 119 11.70 7.80 -22.51
N GLY A 120 10.65 8.53 -22.81
CA GLY A 120 9.66 8.18 -23.83
C GLY A 120 8.64 7.11 -23.40
N LYS A 121 8.63 6.71 -22.12
CA LYS A 121 7.66 5.79 -21.54
C LYS A 121 6.71 6.52 -20.60
N THR A 122 5.47 6.06 -20.55
CA THR A 122 4.43 6.50 -19.61
C THR A 122 4.20 5.44 -18.55
N TYR A 123 3.45 5.78 -17.51
CA TYR A 123 3.06 4.79 -16.51
C TYR A 123 2.00 3.79 -17.03
N ASP A 124 1.34 4.10 -18.14
CA ASP A 124 0.46 3.15 -18.83
C ASP A 124 1.28 2.04 -19.53
N ASP A 125 2.48 2.37 -20.08
CA ASP A 125 3.43 1.33 -20.55
C ASP A 125 3.90 0.40 -19.41
N VAL A 126 4.05 0.95 -18.18
CA VAL A 126 4.35 0.15 -16.99
C VAL A 126 3.20 -0.79 -16.66
N ALA A 127 1.96 -0.30 -16.72
CA ALA A 127 0.77 -1.11 -16.48
C ALA A 127 0.65 -2.28 -17.46
N ASP A 128 0.91 -2.03 -18.73
CA ASP A 128 0.92 -3.06 -19.78
C ASP A 128 2.02 -4.10 -19.53
N PHE A 129 3.22 -3.66 -19.17
CA PHE A 129 4.33 -4.56 -18.82
C PHE A 129 4.00 -5.40 -17.57
N MET A 130 3.46 -4.78 -16.51
CA MET A 130 3.03 -5.50 -15.32
C MET A 130 2.01 -6.59 -15.66
N THR A 131 0.98 -6.23 -16.44
CA THR A 131 -0.11 -7.15 -16.80
C THR A 131 0.36 -8.31 -17.68
N ASN A 132 1.21 -8.03 -18.67
CA ASN A 132 1.57 -9.01 -19.70
C ASN A 132 2.83 -9.81 -19.38
N THR A 133 3.66 -9.34 -18.45
CA THR A 133 4.95 -9.96 -18.13
C THR A 133 5.09 -10.33 -16.67
N VAL A 134 4.84 -9.37 -15.76
CA VAL A 134 5.12 -9.57 -14.34
C VAL A 134 4.07 -10.46 -13.68
N TYR A 135 2.79 -10.17 -13.89
CA TYR A 135 1.71 -10.91 -13.23
C TYR A 135 1.68 -12.40 -13.62
N PRO A 136 1.85 -12.78 -14.90
CA PRO A 136 1.97 -14.19 -15.25
C PRO A 136 3.14 -14.91 -14.58
N ALA A 137 4.27 -14.20 -14.34
CA ALA A 137 5.41 -14.78 -13.64
C ALA A 137 5.11 -15.07 -12.15
N TYR A 138 4.15 -14.38 -11.55
CA TYR A 138 3.75 -14.60 -10.16
C TYR A 138 2.67 -15.69 -9.99
N GLU A 139 2.02 -16.18 -11.04
CA GLU A 139 0.90 -17.14 -10.94
C GLU A 139 1.21 -18.40 -10.13
N ASN A 140 2.46 -18.85 -10.13
CA ASN A 140 2.88 -20.07 -9.43
C ASN A 140 3.86 -19.80 -8.29
N VAL A 141 3.96 -18.55 -7.85
CA VAL A 141 4.84 -18.20 -6.72
C VAL A 141 4.09 -18.41 -5.42
N GLU A 142 4.64 -19.27 -4.57
CA GLU A 142 4.05 -19.57 -3.27
C GLU A 142 4.09 -18.35 -2.36
N GLY A 143 3.00 -18.10 -1.65
CA GLY A 143 2.91 -17.07 -0.63
C GLY A 143 2.58 -15.68 -1.12
N ILE A 144 2.33 -15.45 -2.42
CA ILE A 144 1.84 -14.16 -2.89
C ILE A 144 0.31 -14.08 -2.77
N TYR A 145 -0.17 -13.00 -2.16
CA TYR A 145 -1.61 -12.69 -2.11
C TYR A 145 -2.05 -11.85 -3.30
N GLY A 146 -1.25 -10.87 -3.67
CA GLY A 146 -1.60 -9.97 -4.76
C GLY A 146 -0.54 -8.92 -5.04
N THR A 147 -0.71 -8.24 -6.14
CA THR A 147 0.17 -7.17 -6.61
C THR A 147 -0.64 -6.08 -7.28
N GLY A 148 -0.09 -4.87 -7.33
CA GLY A 148 -0.72 -3.76 -8.03
C GLY A 148 0.28 -2.67 -8.40
N ALA A 149 -0.15 -1.85 -9.36
CA ALA A 149 0.56 -0.66 -9.79
C ALA A 149 -0.39 0.53 -9.84
N CYS A 150 0.05 1.66 -9.30
CA CYS A 150 -0.72 2.89 -9.18
C CYS A 150 -0.02 4.04 -9.91
N LYS A 151 -0.74 4.70 -10.79
CA LYS A 151 -0.31 5.91 -11.48
C LYS A 151 -0.58 7.12 -10.59
N VAL A 152 0.47 7.90 -10.33
CA VAL A 152 0.43 9.16 -9.57
C VAL A 152 0.44 10.35 -10.53
N ALA A 153 1.25 10.27 -11.59
CA ALA A 153 1.35 11.23 -12.68
C ALA A 153 1.65 10.46 -13.98
N GLU A 154 1.79 11.16 -15.09
CA GLU A 154 2.00 10.52 -16.39
C GLU A 154 3.26 9.64 -16.41
N ASP A 155 4.32 10.11 -15.76
CA ASP A 155 5.62 9.46 -15.70
C ASP A 155 5.95 8.87 -14.32
N LYS A 156 5.02 8.91 -13.35
CA LYS A 156 5.27 8.52 -11.97
C LYS A 156 4.19 7.61 -11.42
N GLY A 157 4.62 6.70 -10.57
CA GLY A 157 3.73 5.82 -9.84
C GLY A 157 4.43 5.05 -8.76
N PHE A 158 3.72 4.09 -8.20
CA PHE A 158 4.25 3.12 -7.27
C PHE A 158 3.63 1.76 -7.53
N SER A 159 4.33 0.71 -7.12
CA SER A 159 3.81 -0.65 -7.14
C SER A 159 3.86 -1.25 -5.73
N PHE A 160 3.06 -2.30 -5.53
CA PHE A 160 3.04 -3.02 -4.27
C PHE A 160 2.79 -4.50 -4.49
N ASN A 161 3.27 -5.31 -3.53
CA ASN A 161 2.99 -6.73 -3.46
C ASN A 161 2.67 -7.09 -2.01
N PHE A 162 1.74 -8.01 -1.83
CA PHE A 162 1.37 -8.58 -0.54
C PHE A 162 1.72 -10.06 -0.49
N TRP A 163 2.35 -10.48 0.60
CA TRP A 163 2.91 -11.81 0.79
C TRP A 163 2.47 -12.39 2.13
N THR A 164 2.44 -13.71 2.25
CA THR A 164 2.16 -14.40 3.52
C THR A 164 3.16 -14.03 4.62
N ASN A 165 4.43 -13.83 4.25
CA ASN A 165 5.51 -13.45 5.17
C ASN A 165 6.71 -12.88 4.42
N HIS A 166 7.72 -12.44 5.18
CA HIS A 166 8.96 -11.89 4.65
C HIS A 166 9.76 -12.89 3.81
N ASP A 167 9.80 -14.17 4.22
CA ASP A 167 10.61 -15.19 3.55
C ASP A 167 10.06 -15.50 2.15
N ALA A 168 8.73 -15.57 1.99
CA ALA A 168 8.08 -15.70 0.69
C ALA A 168 8.40 -14.51 -0.21
N ALA A 169 8.34 -13.28 0.31
CA ALA A 169 8.69 -12.08 -0.43
C ALA A 169 10.17 -12.04 -0.83
N HIS A 170 11.05 -12.55 0.04
CA HIS A 170 12.50 -12.60 -0.24
C HIS A 170 12.85 -13.66 -1.28
N ALA A 171 12.26 -14.85 -1.17
CA ALA A 171 12.44 -15.92 -2.15
C ALA A 171 12.04 -15.51 -3.58
N ALA A 172 11.03 -14.61 -3.70
CA ALA A 172 10.59 -14.07 -4.98
C ALA A 172 11.37 -12.81 -5.43
N SER A 173 12.42 -12.40 -4.73
CA SER A 173 13.14 -11.14 -5.03
C SER A 173 13.74 -11.12 -6.44
N ASP A 174 14.23 -12.25 -6.94
CA ASP A 174 14.79 -12.34 -8.29
C ASP A 174 13.74 -12.09 -9.37
N LEU A 175 12.48 -12.43 -9.10
CA LEU A 175 11.34 -12.10 -9.97
C LEU A 175 10.93 -10.62 -9.86
N SER A 176 11.16 -10.01 -8.70
CA SER A 176 10.86 -8.61 -8.44
C SER A 176 11.92 -7.65 -8.98
N LEU A 177 13.12 -8.14 -9.29
CA LEU A 177 14.23 -7.38 -9.87
C LEU A 177 14.05 -7.14 -11.38
N ILE A 178 12.83 -7.14 -11.86
CA ILE A 178 12.56 -6.61 -13.17
C ILE A 178 12.77 -5.11 -13.07
N HIS A 179 14.00 -4.70 -13.34
CA HIS A 179 14.37 -3.29 -13.42
C HIS A 179 13.59 -2.66 -14.57
N ILE A 180 12.58 -1.91 -14.18
CA ILE A 180 11.87 -1.03 -15.09
C ILE A 180 12.71 0.22 -15.32
#